data_af0edadc0277647f163f9160402fd445
#
_entry.id   af0edadc0277647f163f9160402fd445
#
_cell.length_a   1.000
_cell.length_b   1.000
_cell.length_c   1.000
_cell.angle_alpha   90.00
_cell.angle_beta   90.00
_cell.angle_gamma   90.00
#
_symmetry.space_group_name_H-M   'P 1'
#
loop_
_entity.id
_entity.type
_entity.pdbx_description
1 polymer ?
#
loop_
_entity_poly.entity_id
_entity_poly.type
_entity_poly.pdbx_seq_one_letter_code
_entity_poly.pdbx_strand_id
1 'polypeptide(L)'
;MKNRIMVIGAHPDDIEFGCGGTIVKHKTNGDFVVYVCMTNTESVDGITGNVLRTKDQNKSEVESAVNKLGCDQLEFLPFKDLHVPFNFESVSKLEKYIKKYNINTIYTHWAGDANQDHISTFKTTMAAARYVPNVYC
;
A
#
# COMPACT_ATOMS: atom_id res chain seq x y z
N MET A 1 -5.83 20.88 -11.74
CA MET A 1 -6.53 19.57 -11.60
C MET A 1 -6.15 19.00 -10.25
N LYS A 2 -7.11 18.37 -9.54
CA LYS A 2 -6.80 17.64 -8.30
C LYS A 2 -6.05 16.36 -8.64
N ASN A 3 -5.04 16.01 -7.86
CA ASN A 3 -4.30 14.77 -8.03
C ASN A 3 -5.13 13.58 -7.54
N ARG A 4 -4.87 12.43 -8.12
CA ARG A 4 -5.42 11.14 -7.72
C ARG A 4 -4.28 10.24 -7.29
N ILE A 5 -4.12 10.16 -5.98
CA ILE A 5 -2.96 9.57 -5.32
C ILE A 5 -3.28 8.13 -4.93
N MET A 6 -2.33 7.24 -5.10
CA MET A 6 -2.36 5.93 -4.48
C MET A 6 -1.11 5.77 -3.61
N VAL A 7 -1.29 5.35 -2.37
CA VAL A 7 -0.19 5.03 -1.46
C VAL A 7 -0.21 3.53 -1.21
N ILE A 8 0.93 2.87 -1.36
CA ILE A 8 1.02 1.40 -1.39
C ILE A 8 2.06 0.95 -0.38
N GLY A 9 1.62 0.24 0.65
CA GLY A 9 2.46 -0.43 1.63
C GLY A 9 2.33 -1.95 1.56
N ALA A 10 3.37 -2.67 1.93
CA ALA A 10 3.35 -4.13 2.04
C ALA A 10 2.49 -4.58 3.21
N HIS A 11 2.68 -3.95 4.37
CA HIS A 11 2.05 -4.31 5.63
C HIS A 11 1.24 -3.15 6.24
N PRO A 12 0.37 -3.42 7.21
CA PRO A 12 -0.18 -2.39 8.09
C PRO A 12 0.97 -1.59 8.72
N ASP A 13 0.83 -0.26 8.81
CA ASP A 13 1.77 0.73 9.34
C ASP A 13 2.85 1.30 8.37
N ASP A 14 3.26 0.60 7.34
CA ASP A 14 4.27 1.08 6.38
C ASP A 14 3.97 2.48 5.83
N ILE A 15 2.72 2.70 5.48
CA ILE A 15 2.28 3.96 4.84
C ILE A 15 2.29 5.12 5.84
N GLU A 16 1.86 4.88 7.07
CA GLU A 16 1.82 5.87 8.13
C GLU A 16 3.23 6.36 8.45
N PHE A 17 4.17 5.43 8.60
CA PHE A 17 5.58 5.76 8.85
C PHE A 17 6.27 6.37 7.63
N GLY A 18 6.02 5.84 6.44
CA GLY A 18 6.71 6.26 5.23
C GLY A 18 6.22 7.59 4.65
N CYS A 19 4.91 7.81 4.62
CA CYS A 19 4.33 8.96 3.93
C CYS A 19 3.07 9.57 4.57
N GLY A 20 2.79 9.30 5.85
CA GLY A 20 1.61 9.84 6.54
C GLY A 20 1.49 11.37 6.46
N GLY A 21 2.59 12.10 6.67
CA GLY A 21 2.61 13.55 6.53
C GLY A 21 2.35 14.02 5.09
N THR A 22 2.83 13.29 4.11
CA THR A 22 2.56 13.55 2.67
C THR A 22 1.09 13.37 2.35
N ILE A 23 0.45 12.33 2.89
CA ILE A 23 -0.99 12.08 2.73
C ILE A 23 -1.80 13.25 3.29
N VAL A 24 -1.51 13.67 4.51
CA VAL A 24 -2.18 14.81 5.15
C VAL A 24 -2.07 16.08 4.29
N LYS A 25 -0.89 16.34 3.73
CA LYS A 25 -0.67 17.46 2.80
C LYS A 25 -1.53 17.35 1.55
N HIS A 26 -1.60 16.18 0.92
CA HIS A 26 -2.48 15.94 -0.22
C HIS A 26 -3.96 16.16 0.14
N LYS A 27 -4.39 15.64 1.28
CA LYS A 27 -5.77 15.83 1.74
C LYS A 27 -6.09 17.31 2.03
N THR A 28 -5.17 18.06 2.60
CA THR A 28 -5.33 19.51 2.80
C THR A 28 -5.48 20.24 1.46
N ASN A 29 -4.82 19.79 0.41
CA ASN A 29 -4.96 20.35 -0.95
C ASN A 29 -6.24 19.87 -1.67
N GLY A 30 -7.01 18.96 -1.06
CA GLY A 30 -8.24 18.41 -1.62
C GLY A 30 -8.00 17.34 -2.69
N ASP A 31 -6.82 16.72 -2.71
CA ASP A 31 -6.51 15.58 -3.58
C ASP A 31 -7.29 14.33 -3.13
N PHE A 32 -7.53 13.42 -4.06
CA PHE A 32 -8.16 12.13 -3.79
C PHE A 32 -7.07 11.09 -3.47
N VAL A 33 -7.19 10.40 -2.34
CA VAL A 33 -6.17 9.46 -1.86
C VAL A 33 -6.76 8.07 -1.65
N VAL A 34 -6.12 7.07 -2.27
CA VAL A 34 -6.39 5.63 -2.08
C VAL A 34 -5.26 5.02 -1.27
N TYR A 35 -5.59 4.38 -0.16
CA TYR A 35 -4.67 3.60 0.65
C TYR A 35 -4.74 2.14 0.21
N VAL A 36 -3.61 1.52 -0.12
CA VAL A 36 -3.51 0.11 -0.53
C VAL A 36 -2.52 -0.62 0.37
N CYS A 37 -3.01 -1.65 1.07
CA CYS A 37 -2.18 -2.60 1.80
C CYS A 37 -2.09 -3.91 1.01
N MET A 38 -0.87 -4.39 0.75
CA MET A 38 -0.67 -5.62 -0.03
C MET A 38 -1.08 -6.87 0.74
N THR A 39 -1.00 -6.85 2.07
CA THR A 39 -1.35 -7.99 2.91
C THR A 39 -2.72 -7.83 3.56
N ASN A 40 -3.40 -8.95 3.76
CA ASN A 40 -4.70 -9.03 4.43
C ASN A 40 -4.78 -10.30 5.27
N THR A 41 -3.78 -10.50 6.13
CA THR A 41 -3.68 -11.67 7.03
C THR A 41 -3.22 -11.23 8.41
N GLU A 42 -3.01 -12.19 9.29
CA GLU A 42 -2.27 -11.99 10.53
C GLU A 42 -0.82 -11.57 10.24
N SER A 43 -0.23 -10.80 11.16
CA SER A 43 1.21 -10.54 11.19
C SER A 43 1.88 -11.61 12.04
N VAL A 44 2.99 -12.16 11.54
CA VAL A 44 3.71 -13.26 12.19
C VAL A 44 5.16 -12.91 12.47
N ASP A 45 5.69 -13.49 13.55
CA ASP A 45 7.12 -13.46 13.82
C ASP A 45 7.86 -14.33 12.81
N GLY A 46 8.81 -13.74 12.08
CA GLY A 46 9.52 -14.42 10.98
C GLY A 46 10.45 -15.57 11.43
N ILE A 47 10.75 -15.67 12.73
CA ILE A 47 11.62 -16.72 13.29
C ILE A 47 10.77 -17.86 13.86
N THR A 48 9.76 -17.51 14.66
CA THR A 48 8.97 -18.49 15.42
C THR A 48 7.68 -18.89 14.72
N GLY A 49 7.20 -18.07 13.78
CA GLY A 49 5.89 -18.23 13.14
C GLY A 49 4.70 -17.87 14.05
N ASN A 50 4.97 -17.35 15.25
CA ASN A 50 3.91 -16.97 16.17
C ASN A 50 3.13 -15.75 15.65
N VAL A 51 1.81 -15.77 15.83
CA VAL A 51 0.95 -14.64 15.47
C VAL A 51 1.22 -13.48 16.45
N LEU A 52 1.67 -12.36 15.92
CA LEU A 52 1.90 -11.11 16.65
C LEU A 52 0.63 -10.24 16.70
N ARG A 53 -0.12 -10.23 15.59
CA ARG A 53 -1.41 -9.54 15.44
C ARG A 53 -2.34 -10.40 14.59
N THR A 54 -3.59 -10.50 15.01
CA THR A 54 -4.60 -11.20 14.22
C THR A 54 -4.98 -10.38 12.97
N LYS A 55 -5.57 -11.05 11.99
CA LYS A 55 -6.11 -10.40 10.80
C LYS A 55 -7.10 -9.27 11.14
N ASP A 56 -7.98 -9.49 12.10
CA ASP A 56 -8.99 -8.51 12.49
C ASP A 56 -8.37 -7.31 13.20
N GLN A 57 -7.34 -7.52 14.02
CA GLN A 57 -6.56 -6.42 14.61
C GLN A 57 -5.89 -5.57 13.52
N ASN A 58 -5.16 -6.19 12.60
CA ASN A 58 -4.51 -5.50 11.48
C ASN A 58 -5.52 -4.68 10.68
N LYS A 59 -6.66 -5.29 10.33
CA LYS A 59 -7.70 -4.60 9.57
C LYS A 59 -8.26 -3.39 10.32
N SER A 60 -8.60 -3.55 11.59
CA SER A 60 -9.15 -2.46 12.42
C SER A 60 -8.15 -1.31 12.60
N GLU A 61 -6.86 -1.63 12.77
CA GLU A 61 -5.80 -0.61 12.90
C GLU A 61 -5.63 0.18 11.60
N VAL A 62 -5.59 -0.49 10.44
CA VAL A 62 -5.51 0.17 9.14
C VAL A 62 -6.75 1.03 8.87
N GLU A 63 -7.96 0.55 9.15
CA GLU A 63 -9.19 1.33 9.00
C GLU A 63 -9.16 2.60 9.87
N SER A 64 -8.66 2.48 11.10
CA SER A 64 -8.48 3.64 11.99
C SER A 64 -7.46 4.64 11.44
N ALA A 65 -6.32 4.16 10.91
CA ALA A 65 -5.29 5.00 10.31
C ALA A 65 -5.81 5.73 9.06
N VAL A 66 -6.48 5.01 8.17
CA VAL A 66 -7.12 5.55 6.95
C VAL A 66 -8.08 6.69 7.28
N ASN A 67 -8.94 6.48 8.30
CA ASN A 67 -9.88 7.50 8.76
C ASN A 67 -9.16 8.73 9.33
N LYS A 68 -8.13 8.54 10.15
CA LYS A 68 -7.35 9.65 10.74
C LYS A 68 -6.56 10.44 9.69
N LEU A 69 -6.01 9.76 8.70
CA LEU A 69 -5.29 10.38 7.58
C LEU A 69 -6.24 11.05 6.57
N GLY A 70 -7.54 10.75 6.64
CA GLY A 70 -8.57 11.28 5.75
C GLY A 70 -8.51 10.70 4.33
N CYS A 71 -7.95 9.51 4.13
CA CYS A 71 -7.94 8.84 2.83
C CYS A 71 -9.37 8.54 2.37
N ASP A 72 -9.60 8.62 1.07
CA ASP A 72 -10.95 8.46 0.49
C ASP A 72 -11.33 7.00 0.26
N GLN A 73 -10.35 6.12 0.07
CA GLN A 73 -10.56 4.70 -0.20
C GLN A 73 -9.48 3.87 0.48
N LEU A 74 -9.87 2.65 0.88
CA LEU A 74 -8.99 1.61 1.40
C LEU A 74 -9.18 0.34 0.58
N GLU A 75 -8.08 -0.23 0.12
CA GLU A 75 -8.06 -1.52 -0.57
C GLU A 75 -7.03 -2.44 0.08
N PHE A 76 -7.39 -3.70 0.24
CA PHE A 76 -6.47 -4.76 0.64
C PHE A 76 -6.26 -5.72 -0.53
N LEU A 77 -5.01 -6.13 -0.76
CA LEU A 77 -4.73 -7.29 -1.59
C LEU A 77 -4.68 -8.55 -0.71
N PRO A 78 -4.97 -9.74 -1.28
CA PRO A 78 -5.17 -10.95 -0.49
C PRO A 78 -3.87 -11.70 -0.19
N PHE A 79 -2.74 -11.02 -0.10
CA PHE A 79 -1.46 -11.69 0.12
C PHE A 79 -1.18 -11.88 1.61
N LYS A 80 -0.34 -12.86 1.91
CA LYS A 80 0.07 -13.18 3.27
C LYS A 80 1.28 -12.35 3.67
N ASP A 81 1.36 -12.00 4.95
CA ASP A 81 2.55 -11.47 5.59
C ASP A 81 3.76 -12.39 5.31
N LEU A 82 4.94 -11.83 5.06
CA LEU A 82 6.17 -12.48 4.63
C LEU A 82 6.12 -13.19 3.26
N HIS A 83 5.03 -13.07 2.51
CA HIS A 83 4.81 -13.80 1.25
C HIS A 83 4.15 -12.94 0.16
N VAL A 84 4.43 -11.63 0.15
CA VAL A 84 3.95 -10.75 -0.93
C VAL A 84 4.66 -11.14 -2.24
N PRO A 85 3.92 -11.59 -3.27
CA PRO A 85 4.55 -12.05 -4.50
C PRO A 85 4.83 -10.91 -5.47
N PHE A 86 5.86 -11.09 -6.31
CA PHE A 86 6.00 -10.35 -7.55
C PHE A 86 5.69 -11.30 -8.71
N ASN A 87 4.46 -11.27 -9.20
CA ASN A 87 4.00 -12.13 -10.29
C ASN A 87 2.84 -11.47 -11.07
N PHE A 88 2.33 -12.16 -12.08
CA PHE A 88 1.21 -11.67 -12.90
C PHE A 88 -0.03 -11.31 -12.05
N GLU A 89 -0.36 -12.12 -11.06
CA GLU A 89 -1.54 -11.90 -10.22
C GLU A 89 -1.43 -10.59 -9.43
N SER A 90 -0.29 -10.38 -8.74
CA SER A 90 -0.08 -9.18 -7.92
C SER A 90 -0.08 -7.92 -8.78
N VAL A 91 0.61 -7.94 -9.92
CA VAL A 91 0.65 -6.83 -10.87
C VAL A 91 -0.74 -6.52 -11.43
N SER A 92 -1.48 -7.54 -11.87
CA SER A 92 -2.82 -7.38 -12.46
C SER A 92 -3.84 -6.83 -11.44
N LYS A 93 -3.80 -7.29 -10.20
CA LYS A 93 -4.67 -6.79 -9.13
C LYS A 93 -4.41 -5.31 -8.85
N LEU A 94 -3.15 -4.92 -8.74
CA LEU A 94 -2.78 -3.53 -8.49
C LEU A 94 -3.13 -2.62 -9.68
N GLU A 95 -2.87 -3.07 -10.91
CA GLU A 95 -3.24 -2.35 -12.13
C GLU A 95 -4.75 -2.08 -12.23
N LYS A 96 -5.60 -3.02 -11.79
CA LYS A 96 -7.05 -2.82 -11.73
C LYS A 96 -7.43 -1.64 -10.82
N TYR A 97 -6.79 -1.50 -9.65
CA TYR A 97 -7.04 -0.38 -8.75
C TYR A 97 -6.52 0.94 -9.31
N ILE A 98 -5.34 0.94 -9.94
CA ILE A 98 -4.79 2.11 -10.62
C ILE A 98 -5.79 2.64 -11.67
N LYS A 99 -6.33 1.74 -12.50
CA LYS A 99 -7.34 2.09 -13.52
C LYS A 99 -8.68 2.49 -12.90
N LYS A 100 -9.20 1.71 -11.93
CA LYS A 100 -10.47 1.98 -11.24
C LYS A 100 -10.53 3.40 -10.67
N TYR A 101 -9.43 3.84 -10.09
CA TYR A 101 -9.34 5.13 -9.43
C TYR A 101 -8.71 6.24 -10.28
N ASN A 102 -8.35 5.97 -11.54
CA ASN A 102 -7.67 6.92 -12.44
C ASN A 102 -6.44 7.57 -11.79
N ILE A 103 -5.58 6.76 -11.21
CA ILE A 103 -4.42 7.21 -10.44
C ILE A 103 -3.39 7.88 -11.34
N ASN A 104 -2.88 9.04 -10.92
CA ASN A 104 -1.83 9.78 -11.63
C ASN A 104 -0.55 9.98 -10.81
N THR A 105 -0.58 9.62 -9.53
CA THR A 105 0.58 9.72 -8.64
C THR A 105 0.58 8.55 -7.65
N ILE A 106 1.72 7.91 -7.50
CA ILE A 106 1.89 6.76 -6.59
C ILE A 106 3.05 7.03 -5.63
N TYR A 107 2.88 6.64 -4.36
CA TYR A 107 3.93 6.49 -3.36
C TYR A 107 4.03 5.01 -2.98
N THR A 108 5.25 4.48 -2.93
CA THR A 108 5.52 3.07 -2.63
C THR A 108 6.87 2.89 -1.94
N HIS A 109 7.22 1.64 -1.62
CA HIS A 109 8.53 1.31 -1.03
C HIS A 109 9.70 1.64 -1.95
N TRP A 110 10.88 1.80 -1.35
CA TRP A 110 12.12 2.04 -2.05
C TRP A 110 12.75 0.73 -2.57
N ALA A 111 13.41 0.83 -3.74
CA ALA A 111 14.05 -0.32 -4.41
C ALA A 111 15.19 -0.98 -3.62
N GLY A 112 15.85 -0.22 -2.74
CA GLY A 112 16.99 -0.67 -1.95
C GLY A 112 16.62 -1.15 -0.54
N ASP A 113 15.35 -1.43 -0.27
CA ASP A 113 14.90 -1.97 1.03
C ASP A 113 15.45 -3.39 1.26
N ALA A 114 15.60 -3.77 2.53
CA ALA A 114 16.05 -5.11 2.92
C ALA A 114 14.89 -6.11 3.14
N ASN A 115 13.66 -5.62 3.32
CA ASN A 115 12.49 -6.47 3.54
C ASN A 115 11.99 -7.04 2.20
N GLN A 116 11.88 -8.37 2.10
CA GLN A 116 11.47 -9.05 0.87
C GLN A 116 10.06 -8.65 0.39
N ASP A 117 9.12 -8.39 1.31
CA ASP A 117 7.76 -7.95 0.94
C ASP A 117 7.76 -6.51 0.42
N HIS A 118 8.60 -5.63 0.99
CA HIS A 118 8.78 -4.27 0.49
C HIS A 118 9.38 -4.27 -0.91
N ILE A 119 10.41 -5.11 -1.15
CA ILE A 119 11.02 -5.27 -2.47
C ILE A 119 10.01 -5.81 -3.48
N SER A 120 9.20 -6.80 -3.09
CA SER A 120 8.15 -7.36 -3.95
C SER A 120 7.05 -6.34 -4.25
N THR A 121 6.65 -5.55 -3.24
CA THR A 121 5.68 -4.45 -3.39
C THR A 121 6.22 -3.38 -4.34
N PHE A 122 7.47 -2.95 -4.18
CA PHE A 122 8.12 -2.01 -5.11
C PHE A 122 8.08 -2.55 -6.56
N LYS A 123 8.56 -3.78 -6.79
CA LYS A 123 8.59 -4.39 -8.13
C LYS A 123 7.20 -4.50 -8.74
N THR A 124 6.22 -4.94 -7.95
CA THR A 124 4.81 -5.03 -8.37
C THR A 124 4.27 -3.67 -8.76
N THR A 125 4.55 -2.64 -7.94
CA THR A 125 4.12 -1.27 -8.20
C THR A 125 4.72 -0.72 -9.48
N MET A 126 6.02 -0.88 -9.69
CA MET A 126 6.69 -0.38 -10.90
C MET A 126 6.14 -1.05 -12.17
N ALA A 127 5.86 -2.36 -12.12
CA ALA A 127 5.27 -3.08 -13.24
C ALA A 127 3.82 -2.65 -13.52
N ALA A 128 3.01 -2.45 -12.46
CA ALA A 128 1.61 -2.03 -12.59
C ALA A 128 1.46 -0.56 -13.00
N ALA A 129 2.40 0.28 -12.58
CA ALA A 129 2.37 1.74 -12.75
C ALA A 129 3.02 2.23 -14.06
N ARG A 130 3.31 1.36 -15.02
CA ARG A 130 4.06 1.70 -16.25
C ARG A 130 3.50 2.86 -17.08
N TYR A 131 2.23 3.22 -16.85
CA TYR A 131 1.58 4.36 -17.50
C TYR A 131 1.18 5.47 -16.51
N VAL A 132 1.58 5.37 -15.24
CA VAL A 132 1.33 6.41 -14.24
C VAL A 132 2.41 7.49 -14.34
N PRO A 133 2.03 8.79 -14.46
CA PRO A 133 3.01 9.86 -14.71
C PRO A 133 4.03 10.06 -13.60
N ASN A 134 3.62 9.84 -12.34
CA ASN A 134 4.47 10.14 -11.18
C ASN A 134 4.50 8.93 -10.24
N VAL A 135 5.69 8.40 -9.98
CA VAL A 135 5.92 7.34 -8.99
C VAL A 135 7.08 7.75 -8.09
N TYR A 136 6.84 7.75 -6.79
CA TYR A 136 7.80 8.12 -5.75
C TYR A 136 8.03 6.93 -4.80
N CYS A 137 9.29 6.75 -4.38
CA CYS A 137 9.74 5.68 -3.50
C CYS A 137 10.50 6.25 -2.31
#